data_49eb2b0973ab50d51e4127065ea6b00a
#
_entry.id   49eb2b0973ab50d51e4127065ea6b00a
#
_cell.length_a   1.000
_cell.length_b   1.000
_cell.length_c   1.000
_cell.angle_alpha   90.00
_cell.angle_beta   90.00
_cell.angle_gamma   90.00
#
_symmetry.space_group_name_H-M   'P 1'
#
loop_
_entity.id
_entity.type
_entity.pdbx_description
1 polymer ?
#
loop_
_entity_poly.entity_id
_entity_poly.type
_entity_poly.pdbx_seq_one_letter_code
_entity_poly.pdbx_strand_id
1 'polypeptide(L)'
;IRALDVAMEAGKHILLVAQKQASKDDPVAEDLYAIGSIATVLQMLKLPDGTVKVLVEGTQRAQLGRVTDHGDYLSSQAEPQPTGAGPAHEVEAMRRALLSQFDQYVKLNKKIPPEILTSLSGIDDGGRLADAIAAHLPLKLEQKQEILEMNEPAKRLEHLLAVLEGEVDILQVEKRIRGRVKRQMEKSQREYYLNEQ
;
A
#
# COMPACT_ATOMS: atom_id res chain seq x y z
N ILE A 1 6.33 -4.28 20.93
CA ILE A 1 7.05 -3.20 21.67
C ILE A 1 8.47 -3.65 21.97
N ARG A 2 8.67 -4.82 22.56
CA ARG A 2 10.01 -5.29 22.94
C ARG A 2 11.01 -5.38 21.79
N ALA A 3 10.57 -5.86 20.62
CA ALA A 3 11.40 -5.89 19.41
C ALA A 3 11.88 -4.50 18.98
N LEU A 4 11.02 -3.48 19.12
CA LEU A 4 11.37 -2.08 18.87
C LEU A 4 12.42 -1.55 19.84
N ASP A 5 12.27 -1.85 21.14
CA ASP A 5 13.24 -1.45 22.15
C ASP A 5 14.63 -2.05 21.83
N VAL A 6 14.69 -3.32 21.49
CA VAL A 6 15.93 -4.00 21.09
C VAL A 6 16.52 -3.38 19.82
N ALA A 7 15.69 -3.09 18.83
CA ALA A 7 16.12 -2.44 17.57
C ALA A 7 16.69 -1.04 17.81
N MET A 8 16.10 -0.26 18.71
CA MET A 8 16.57 1.08 19.07
C MET A 8 17.98 1.06 19.70
N GLU A 9 18.30 0.01 20.45
CA GLU A 9 19.62 -0.19 21.06
C GLU A 9 20.65 -0.73 20.07
N ALA A 10 20.21 -1.42 19.01
CA ALA A 10 21.03 -2.16 18.05
C ALA A 10 21.04 -1.56 16.64
N GLY A 11 21.19 -0.24 16.50
CA GLY A 11 21.35 0.43 15.20
C GLY A 11 20.04 0.85 14.54
N LYS A 12 18.90 0.74 15.20
CA LYS A 12 17.58 1.20 14.77
C LYS A 12 16.99 0.49 13.53
N HIS A 13 17.49 -0.70 13.19
CA HIS A 13 16.95 -1.52 12.13
C HIS A 13 15.94 -2.52 12.64
N ILE A 14 14.85 -2.68 11.88
CA ILE A 14 13.80 -3.66 12.19
C ILE A 14 13.35 -4.34 10.90
N LEU A 15 12.96 -5.61 11.00
CA LEU A 15 12.33 -6.33 9.90
C LEU A 15 10.81 -6.32 10.11
N LEU A 16 10.08 -5.71 9.17
CA LEU A 16 8.62 -5.64 9.16
C LEU A 16 8.08 -6.76 8.29
N VAL A 17 7.29 -7.65 8.88
CA VAL A 17 6.68 -8.79 8.22
C VAL A 17 5.20 -8.86 8.58
N ALA A 18 4.35 -9.08 7.56
CA ALA A 18 2.93 -9.22 7.78
C ALA A 18 2.57 -10.61 8.32
N GLN A 19 1.52 -10.67 9.14
CA GLN A 19 0.88 -11.92 9.56
C GLN A 19 -0.15 -12.35 8.53
N LYS A 20 -0.26 -13.66 8.32
CA LYS A 20 -1.30 -14.25 7.45
C LYS A 20 -2.71 -14.08 8.02
N GLN A 21 -2.83 -14.07 9.35
CA GLN A 21 -4.08 -13.83 10.07
C GLN A 21 -3.88 -12.74 11.12
N ALA A 22 -4.48 -11.58 10.91
CA ALA A 22 -4.36 -10.44 11.81
C ALA A 22 -4.95 -10.67 13.21
N SER A 23 -5.87 -11.62 13.35
CA SER A 23 -6.56 -11.95 14.60
C SER A 23 -5.74 -12.80 15.57
N LYS A 24 -4.57 -13.27 15.18
CA LYS A 24 -3.71 -14.10 16.03
C LYS A 24 -2.78 -13.20 16.85
N ASP A 25 -2.99 -13.19 18.17
CA ASP A 25 -2.25 -12.32 19.10
C ASP A 25 -0.78 -12.73 19.28
N ASP A 26 -0.51 -14.04 19.30
CA ASP A 26 0.85 -14.60 19.45
C ASP A 26 1.26 -15.38 18.20
N PRO A 27 1.70 -14.69 17.12
CA PRO A 27 2.11 -15.36 15.90
C PRO A 27 3.39 -16.17 16.09
N VAL A 28 3.42 -17.36 15.48
CA VAL A 28 4.64 -18.16 15.33
C VAL A 28 5.20 -17.99 13.91
N ALA A 29 6.36 -18.57 13.61
CA ALA A 29 7.03 -18.41 12.32
C ALA A 29 6.13 -18.75 11.10
N GLU A 30 5.30 -19.80 11.22
CA GLU A 30 4.39 -20.24 10.16
C GLU A 30 3.24 -19.26 9.88
N ASP A 31 2.94 -18.37 10.81
CA ASP A 31 1.90 -17.36 10.69
C ASP A 31 2.38 -16.10 9.96
N LEU A 32 3.68 -16.02 9.67
CA LEU A 32 4.31 -14.88 9.01
C LEU A 32 4.50 -15.16 7.51
N TYR A 33 4.38 -14.11 6.71
CA TYR A 33 4.80 -14.18 5.32
C TYR A 33 6.32 -14.26 5.19
N ALA A 34 6.80 -14.85 4.09
CA ALA A 34 8.22 -15.08 3.87
C ALA A 34 8.99 -13.81 3.46
N ILE A 35 8.32 -12.85 2.88
CA ILE A 35 8.92 -11.58 2.41
C ILE A 35 8.42 -10.44 3.27
N GLY A 36 9.34 -9.63 3.74
CA GLY A 36 9.07 -8.41 4.49
C GLY A 36 9.95 -7.25 4.02
N SER A 37 10.01 -6.22 4.85
CA SER A 37 10.81 -5.02 4.58
C SER A 37 11.77 -4.76 5.73
N ILE A 38 13.03 -4.57 5.42
CA ILE A 38 13.99 -3.98 6.34
C ILE A 38 13.67 -2.50 6.41
N ALA A 39 13.53 -1.98 7.62
CA ALA A 39 13.22 -0.58 7.86
C ALA A 39 14.15 0.00 8.93
N THR A 40 14.34 1.30 8.88
CA THR A 40 15.01 2.08 9.91
C THR A 40 13.97 2.78 10.76
N VAL A 41 14.07 2.67 12.08
CA VAL A 41 13.22 3.41 13.01
C VAL A 41 13.73 4.84 13.10
N LEU A 42 12.94 5.79 12.62
CA LEU A 42 13.29 7.22 12.63
C LEU A 42 12.87 7.87 13.95
N GLN A 43 11.71 7.50 14.47
CA GLN A 43 11.17 8.04 15.71
C GLN A 43 10.27 7.02 16.40
N MET A 44 10.35 6.95 17.72
CA MET A 44 9.46 6.16 18.54
C MET A 44 8.87 7.04 19.65
N LEU A 45 7.54 7.09 19.73
CA LEU A 45 6.80 7.86 20.71
C LEU A 45 5.95 6.92 21.57
N LYS A 46 6.23 6.87 22.86
CA LYS A 46 5.41 6.15 23.84
C LYS A 46 4.34 7.08 24.41
N LEU A 47 3.08 6.73 24.25
CA LEU A 47 1.94 7.50 24.74
C LEU A 47 1.56 7.06 26.16
N PRO A 48 0.88 7.95 26.94
CA PRO A 48 0.50 7.65 28.32
C PRO A 48 -0.44 6.44 28.49
N ASP A 49 -1.21 6.11 27.44
CA ASP A 49 -2.11 4.95 27.40
C ASP A 49 -1.41 3.61 27.12
N GLY A 50 -0.08 3.61 27.01
CA GLY A 50 0.73 2.45 26.67
C GLY A 50 0.88 2.19 25.17
N THR A 51 0.21 2.98 24.31
CA THR A 51 0.35 2.91 22.86
C THR A 51 1.73 3.42 22.43
N VAL A 52 2.33 2.76 21.45
CA VAL A 52 3.59 3.17 20.85
C VAL A 52 3.35 3.56 19.39
N LYS A 53 3.70 4.80 19.05
CA LYS A 53 3.74 5.27 17.67
C LYS A 53 5.17 5.24 17.16
N VAL A 54 5.35 4.64 15.99
CA VAL A 54 6.68 4.48 15.40
C VAL A 54 6.66 5.03 13.99
N LEU A 55 7.63 5.90 13.69
CA LEU A 55 7.92 6.34 12.33
C LEU A 55 9.09 5.49 11.81
N VAL A 56 8.85 4.79 10.72
CA VAL A 56 9.83 3.92 10.08
C VAL A 56 10.01 4.29 8.62
N GLU A 57 11.21 4.07 8.10
CA GLU A 57 11.53 4.21 6.69
C GLU A 57 11.94 2.84 6.15
N GLY A 58 11.15 2.30 5.21
CA GLY A 58 11.48 1.07 4.51
C GLY A 58 12.68 1.28 3.59
N THR A 59 13.70 0.43 3.72
CA THR A 59 14.95 0.57 2.94
C THR A 59 15.09 -0.50 1.88
N GLN A 60 14.69 -1.74 2.18
CA GLN A 60 14.91 -2.88 1.30
C GLN A 60 13.92 -4.01 1.58
N ARG A 61 13.51 -4.71 0.52
CA ARG A 61 12.81 -5.98 0.64
C ARG A 61 13.77 -7.05 1.15
N ALA A 62 13.28 -7.94 1.98
CA ALA A 62 14.09 -9.03 2.51
C ALA A 62 13.27 -10.31 2.69
N GLN A 63 13.90 -11.43 2.45
CA GLN A 63 13.34 -12.74 2.78
C GLN A 63 13.61 -13.06 4.24
N LEU A 64 12.59 -13.54 4.92
CA LEU A 64 12.66 -14.03 6.28
C LEU A 64 13.47 -15.34 6.31
N GLY A 65 14.52 -15.35 7.09
CA GLY A 65 15.30 -16.55 7.35
C GLY A 65 14.77 -17.31 8.56
N ARG A 66 15.67 -17.92 9.32
CA ARG A 66 15.30 -18.63 10.53
C ARG A 66 14.77 -17.67 11.60
N VAL A 67 13.56 -17.92 12.08
CA VAL A 67 12.93 -17.15 13.14
C VAL A 67 13.33 -17.73 14.49
N THR A 68 13.77 -16.86 15.39
CA THR A 68 14.11 -17.20 16.78
C THR A 68 13.11 -16.52 17.72
N ASP A 69 12.49 -17.30 18.58
CA ASP A 69 11.57 -16.81 19.60
C ASP A 69 12.36 -16.54 20.89
N HIS A 70 12.35 -15.30 21.38
CA HIS A 70 12.99 -14.86 22.61
C HIS A 70 12.01 -14.76 23.79
N GLY A 71 10.78 -15.22 23.61
CA GLY A 71 9.70 -15.17 24.60
C GLY A 71 8.89 -13.89 24.54
N ASP A 72 9.51 -12.74 24.52
CA ASP A 72 8.88 -11.42 24.50
C ASP A 72 8.99 -10.70 23.13
N TYR A 73 9.79 -11.24 22.19
CA TYR A 73 9.89 -10.79 20.82
C TYR A 73 10.44 -11.88 19.90
N LEU A 74 10.28 -11.69 18.60
CA LEU A 74 10.83 -12.55 17.56
C LEU A 74 12.00 -11.85 16.87
N SER A 75 13.02 -12.61 16.50
CA SER A 75 14.10 -12.17 15.63
C SER A 75 14.28 -13.11 14.44
N SER A 76 14.85 -12.61 13.37
CA SER A 76 15.15 -13.43 12.18
C SER A 76 16.39 -12.91 11.49
N GLN A 77 17.07 -13.82 10.80
CA GLN A 77 17.97 -13.42 9.74
C GLN A 77 17.14 -12.90 8.58
N ALA A 78 17.53 -11.75 8.04
CA ALA A 78 16.91 -11.14 6.87
C ALA A 78 17.88 -11.22 5.69
N GLU A 79 17.45 -11.87 4.62
CA GLU A 79 18.22 -11.94 3.38
C GLU A 79 17.69 -10.88 2.43
N PRO A 80 18.49 -9.81 2.16
CA PRO A 80 18.08 -8.77 1.26
C PRO A 80 17.76 -9.31 -0.13
N GLN A 81 16.63 -8.89 -0.70
CA GLN A 81 16.22 -9.27 -2.03
C GLN A 81 16.73 -8.25 -3.05
N PRO A 82 17.52 -8.67 -4.05
CA PRO A 82 17.98 -7.75 -5.08
C PRO A 82 16.80 -7.28 -5.92
N THR A 83 16.78 -6.00 -6.25
CA THR A 83 15.83 -5.46 -7.21
C THR A 83 16.23 -5.91 -8.61
N GLY A 84 15.36 -6.61 -9.31
CA GLY A 84 15.58 -7.00 -10.70
C GLY A 84 15.67 -5.76 -11.60
N ALA A 85 16.54 -5.84 -12.63
CA ALA A 85 16.63 -4.82 -13.65
C ALA A 85 15.76 -5.24 -14.85
N GLY A 86 14.71 -4.50 -15.12
CA GLY A 86 13.92 -4.67 -16.33
C GLY A 86 14.47 -3.82 -17.50
N PRO A 87 13.95 -4.01 -18.75
CA PRO A 87 14.29 -3.14 -19.87
C PRO A 87 13.94 -1.67 -19.55
N ALA A 88 14.93 -0.78 -19.58
CA ALA A 88 14.78 0.60 -19.13
C ALA A 88 13.64 1.36 -19.85
N HIS A 89 13.51 1.15 -21.15
CA HIS A 89 12.45 1.81 -21.95
C HIS A 89 11.04 1.29 -21.61
N GLU A 90 10.91 0.01 -21.32
CA GLU A 90 9.65 -0.60 -20.92
C GLU A 90 9.22 -0.11 -19.53
N VAL A 91 10.15 -0.10 -18.57
CA VAL A 91 9.92 0.43 -17.23
C VAL A 91 9.51 1.90 -17.28
N GLU A 92 10.17 2.72 -18.09
CA GLU A 92 9.82 4.14 -18.25
C GLU A 92 8.44 4.33 -18.90
N ALA A 93 8.11 3.55 -19.92
CA ALA A 93 6.78 3.59 -20.53
C ALA A 93 5.68 3.22 -19.54
N MET A 94 5.90 2.15 -18.76
CA MET A 94 4.94 1.73 -17.72
C MET A 94 4.84 2.75 -16.58
N ARG A 95 5.95 3.38 -16.19
CA ARG A 95 5.97 4.45 -15.18
C ARG A 95 5.08 5.62 -15.61
N ARG A 96 5.22 6.08 -16.83
CA ARG A 96 4.39 7.15 -17.39
C ARG A 96 2.91 6.76 -17.49
N ALA A 97 2.64 5.54 -17.95
CA ALA A 97 1.28 5.03 -18.02
C ALA A 97 0.62 4.95 -16.63
N LEU A 98 1.37 4.49 -15.63
CA LEU A 98 0.88 4.39 -14.26
C LEU A 98 0.57 5.76 -13.65
N LEU A 99 1.43 6.77 -13.88
CA LEU A 99 1.19 8.15 -13.43
C LEU A 99 -0.08 8.73 -14.09
N SER A 100 -0.26 8.51 -15.40
CA SER A 100 -1.44 8.96 -16.13
C SER A 100 -2.72 8.30 -15.60
N GLN A 101 -2.69 7.02 -15.35
CA GLN A 101 -3.81 6.27 -14.80
C GLN A 101 -4.12 6.70 -13.36
N PHE A 102 -3.11 6.95 -12.55
CA PHE A 102 -3.27 7.45 -11.19
C PHE A 102 -3.84 8.87 -11.16
N ASP A 103 -3.49 9.73 -12.11
CA ASP A 103 -4.12 11.05 -12.27
C ASP A 103 -5.64 10.93 -12.48
N GLN A 104 -6.09 10.01 -13.33
CA GLN A 104 -7.52 9.73 -13.51
C GLN A 104 -8.17 9.21 -12.22
N TYR A 105 -7.50 8.32 -11.52
CA TYR A 105 -7.97 7.78 -10.24
C TYR A 105 -8.16 8.88 -9.19
N VAL A 106 -7.20 9.78 -9.04
CA VAL A 106 -7.26 10.91 -8.10
C VAL A 106 -8.42 11.87 -8.46
N LYS A 107 -8.65 12.13 -9.73
CA LYS A 107 -9.78 12.98 -10.18
C LYS A 107 -11.14 12.37 -9.85
N LEU A 108 -11.25 11.04 -9.86
CA LEU A 108 -12.47 10.31 -9.52
C LEU A 108 -12.63 10.05 -8.02
N ASN A 109 -11.53 9.94 -7.30
CA ASN A 109 -11.51 9.69 -5.86
C ASN A 109 -11.14 10.96 -5.08
N LYS A 110 -12.15 11.67 -4.59
CA LYS A 110 -11.98 12.92 -3.84
C LYS A 110 -11.31 12.78 -2.48
N LYS A 111 -11.06 11.56 -2.01
CA LYS A 111 -10.39 11.30 -0.73
C LYS A 111 -8.87 11.49 -0.81
N ILE A 112 -8.30 11.51 -2.01
CA ILE A 112 -6.87 11.68 -2.23
C ILE A 112 -6.59 13.14 -2.61
N PRO A 113 -5.72 13.85 -1.87
CA PRO A 113 -5.33 15.22 -2.21
C PRO A 113 -4.60 15.27 -3.56
N PRO A 114 -4.92 16.25 -4.45
CA PRO A 114 -4.27 16.38 -5.76
C PRO A 114 -2.75 16.63 -5.67
N GLU A 115 -2.26 17.18 -4.57
CA GLU A 115 -0.84 17.48 -4.32
C GLU A 115 0.02 16.21 -4.32
N ILE A 116 -0.57 15.05 -4.05
CA ILE A 116 0.12 13.75 -4.10
C ILE A 116 0.66 13.45 -5.50
N LEU A 117 -0.05 13.84 -6.55
CA LEU A 117 0.40 13.69 -7.94
C LEU A 117 1.74 14.39 -8.20
N THR A 118 1.90 15.61 -7.68
CA THR A 118 3.15 16.36 -7.82
C THR A 118 4.31 15.64 -7.14
N SER A 119 4.08 15.13 -5.93
CA SER A 119 5.09 14.37 -5.20
C SER A 119 5.47 13.08 -5.92
N LEU A 120 4.50 12.35 -6.46
CA LEU A 120 4.73 11.09 -7.16
C LEU A 120 5.42 11.28 -8.52
N SER A 121 5.10 12.36 -9.24
CA SER A 121 5.72 12.66 -10.54
C SER A 121 7.22 12.94 -10.44
N GLY A 122 7.70 13.32 -9.27
CA GLY A 122 9.14 13.49 -8.97
C GLY A 122 9.90 12.19 -8.71
N ILE A 123 9.24 11.04 -8.66
CA ILE A 123 9.88 9.76 -8.43
C ILE A 123 10.30 9.15 -9.78
N ASP A 124 11.59 9.12 -10.05
CA ASP A 124 12.14 8.60 -11.30
C ASP A 124 12.26 7.07 -11.33
N ASP A 125 12.48 6.46 -10.16
CA ASP A 125 12.56 5.00 -10.04
C ASP A 125 11.19 4.35 -10.16
N GLY A 126 10.99 3.49 -11.16
CA GLY A 126 9.72 2.84 -11.44
C GLY A 126 9.23 1.93 -10.32
N GLY A 127 10.14 1.22 -9.67
CA GLY A 127 9.80 0.36 -8.54
C GLY A 127 9.34 1.15 -7.31
N ARG A 128 10.02 2.25 -7.01
CA ARG A 128 9.62 3.15 -5.91
C ARG A 128 8.30 3.85 -6.20
N LEU A 129 8.07 4.26 -7.43
CA LEU A 129 6.79 4.84 -7.84
C LEU A 129 5.64 3.83 -7.66
N ALA A 130 5.85 2.59 -8.09
CA ALA A 130 4.87 1.53 -7.91
C ALA A 130 4.51 1.33 -6.44
N ASP A 131 5.48 1.26 -5.56
CA ASP A 131 5.28 1.12 -4.11
C ASP A 131 4.54 2.33 -3.52
N ALA A 132 4.89 3.54 -3.93
CA ALA A 132 4.25 4.76 -3.48
C ALA A 132 2.78 4.84 -3.90
N ILE A 133 2.46 4.47 -5.14
CA ILE A 133 1.08 4.43 -5.64
C ILE A 133 0.28 3.33 -4.93
N ALA A 134 0.85 2.14 -4.74
CA ALA A 134 0.19 1.05 -4.05
C ALA A 134 -0.29 1.43 -2.64
N ALA A 135 0.46 2.29 -1.95
CA ALA A 135 0.11 2.80 -0.63
C ALA A 135 -1.19 3.64 -0.61
N HIS A 136 -1.59 4.20 -1.74
CA HIS A 136 -2.81 5.00 -1.88
C HIS A 136 -4.01 4.23 -2.42
N LEU A 137 -3.86 2.95 -2.74
CA LEU A 137 -4.94 2.10 -3.25
C LEU A 137 -5.63 1.34 -2.13
N PRO A 138 -6.95 1.06 -2.25
CA PRO A 138 -7.71 0.32 -1.25
C PRO A 138 -7.46 -1.19 -1.39
N LEU A 139 -6.22 -1.62 -1.21
CA LEU A 139 -5.81 -3.00 -1.35
C LEU A 139 -5.97 -3.77 -0.04
N LYS A 140 -6.36 -5.04 -0.14
CA LYS A 140 -6.33 -5.97 0.97
C LYS A 140 -4.88 -6.37 1.31
N LEU A 141 -4.67 -6.91 2.51
CA LEU A 141 -3.35 -7.32 2.98
C LEU A 141 -2.66 -8.28 1.99
N GLU A 142 -3.38 -9.27 1.51
CA GLU A 142 -2.87 -10.26 0.56
C GLU A 142 -2.42 -9.64 -0.75
N GLN A 143 -3.15 -8.66 -1.24
CA GLN A 143 -2.81 -7.91 -2.47
C GLN A 143 -1.56 -7.04 -2.28
N LYS A 144 -1.43 -6.39 -1.12
CA LYS A 144 -0.22 -5.63 -0.76
C LYS A 144 1.00 -6.54 -0.63
N GLN A 145 0.81 -7.71 -0.03
CA GLN A 145 1.87 -8.70 0.10
C GLN A 145 2.32 -9.23 -1.27
N GLU A 146 1.40 -9.51 -2.17
CA GLU A 146 1.70 -9.91 -3.53
C GLU A 146 2.60 -8.90 -4.26
N ILE A 147 2.28 -7.60 -4.13
CA ILE A 147 3.10 -6.52 -4.69
C ILE A 147 4.49 -6.48 -4.02
N LEU A 148 4.56 -6.67 -2.72
CA LEU A 148 5.83 -6.71 -1.97
C LEU A 148 6.74 -7.85 -2.45
N GLU A 149 6.17 -8.98 -2.82
CA GLU A 149 6.89 -10.16 -3.29
C GLU A 149 7.40 -10.04 -4.74
N MET A 150 6.94 -9.03 -5.49
CA MET A 150 7.40 -8.75 -6.85
C MET A 150 8.70 -7.95 -6.85
N ASN A 151 9.82 -8.63 -7.09
CA ASN A 151 11.14 -7.99 -7.10
C ASN A 151 11.45 -7.21 -8.39
N GLU A 152 10.85 -7.60 -9.51
CA GLU A 152 11.05 -6.95 -10.80
C GLU A 152 10.17 -5.70 -10.94
N PRO A 153 10.76 -4.50 -11.13
CA PRO A 153 9.98 -3.25 -11.27
C PRO A 153 8.97 -3.29 -12.41
N ALA A 154 9.32 -3.87 -13.55
CA ALA A 154 8.41 -3.98 -14.70
C ALA A 154 7.15 -4.78 -14.37
N LYS A 155 7.30 -5.92 -13.73
CA LYS A 155 6.16 -6.76 -13.31
C LYS A 155 5.27 -6.06 -12.29
N ARG A 156 5.90 -5.35 -11.36
CA ARG A 156 5.17 -4.59 -10.34
C ARG A 156 4.37 -3.45 -10.94
N LEU A 157 4.96 -2.70 -11.87
CA LEU A 157 4.28 -1.63 -12.61
C LEU A 157 3.12 -2.17 -13.45
N GLU A 158 3.33 -3.25 -14.18
CA GLU A 158 2.29 -3.91 -14.97
C GLU A 158 1.12 -4.39 -14.10
N HIS A 159 1.42 -5.03 -12.98
CA HIS A 159 0.40 -5.47 -12.02
C HIS A 159 -0.42 -4.30 -11.48
N LEU A 160 0.23 -3.19 -11.10
CA LEU A 160 -0.45 -2.00 -10.61
C LEU A 160 -1.27 -1.29 -11.68
N LEU A 161 -0.81 -1.28 -12.93
CA LEU A 161 -1.60 -0.77 -14.06
C LEU A 161 -2.93 -1.51 -14.17
N ALA A 162 -2.91 -2.83 -14.11
CA ALA A 162 -4.12 -3.66 -14.16
C ALA A 162 -5.05 -3.41 -12.96
N VAL A 163 -4.50 -3.35 -11.75
CA VAL A 163 -5.27 -3.08 -10.53
C VAL A 163 -5.91 -1.69 -10.59
N LEU A 164 -5.14 -0.69 -10.99
CA LEU A 164 -5.59 0.70 -11.04
C LEU A 164 -6.64 0.92 -12.13
N GLU A 165 -6.49 0.28 -13.27
CA GLU A 165 -7.52 0.28 -14.33
C GLU A 165 -8.86 -0.26 -13.82
N GLY A 166 -8.83 -1.37 -13.09
CA GLY A 166 -10.03 -1.92 -12.45
C GLY A 166 -10.67 -0.97 -11.44
N GLU A 167 -9.88 -0.30 -10.62
CA GLU A 167 -10.37 0.70 -9.65
C GLU A 167 -10.98 1.93 -10.35
N VAL A 168 -10.36 2.44 -11.41
CA VAL A 168 -10.89 3.54 -12.23
C VAL A 168 -12.23 3.15 -12.85
N ASP A 169 -12.35 1.96 -13.40
CA ASP A 169 -13.60 1.45 -13.98
C ASP A 169 -14.73 1.39 -12.95
N ILE A 170 -14.44 0.88 -11.75
CA ILE A 170 -15.42 0.84 -10.65
C ILE A 170 -15.88 2.25 -10.28
N LEU A 171 -14.97 3.20 -10.12
CA LEU A 171 -15.32 4.58 -9.78
C LEU A 171 -16.15 5.27 -10.87
N GLN A 172 -15.87 4.99 -12.13
CA GLN A 172 -16.67 5.49 -13.25
C GLN A 172 -18.10 4.92 -13.24
N VAL A 173 -18.25 3.63 -12.95
CA VAL A 173 -19.56 2.98 -12.80
C VAL A 173 -20.33 3.57 -11.62
N GLU A 174 -19.69 3.72 -10.46
CA GLU A 174 -20.30 4.36 -9.29
C GLU A 174 -20.78 5.78 -9.57
N LYS A 175 -19.99 6.57 -10.30
CA LYS A 175 -20.39 7.93 -10.73
C LYS A 175 -21.63 7.92 -11.60
N ARG A 176 -21.71 6.98 -12.55
CA ARG A 176 -22.89 6.81 -13.42
C ARG A 176 -24.13 6.40 -12.63
N ILE A 177 -23.98 5.47 -11.67
CA ILE A 177 -25.06 5.02 -10.81
C ILE A 177 -25.59 6.18 -9.97
N ARG A 178 -24.72 6.93 -9.32
CA ARG A 178 -25.10 8.12 -8.53
C ARG A 178 -25.84 9.15 -9.37
N GLY A 179 -25.42 9.39 -10.60
CA GLY A 179 -26.10 10.27 -11.52
C GLY A 179 -27.52 9.79 -11.90
N ARG A 180 -27.70 8.48 -12.08
CA ARG A 180 -29.03 7.89 -12.35
C ARG A 180 -29.94 8.01 -11.14
N VAL A 181 -29.45 7.67 -9.95
CA VAL A 181 -30.23 7.76 -8.70
C VAL A 181 -30.65 9.20 -8.44
N LYS A 182 -29.77 10.18 -8.61
CA LYS A 182 -30.10 11.60 -8.47
C LYS A 182 -31.24 12.02 -9.42
N ARG A 183 -31.14 11.67 -10.69
CA ARG A 183 -32.19 11.98 -11.68
C ARG A 183 -33.52 11.32 -11.34
N GLN A 184 -33.51 10.09 -10.85
CA GLN A 184 -34.72 9.39 -10.43
C GLN A 184 -35.37 10.07 -9.22
N MET A 185 -34.58 10.50 -8.24
CA MET A 185 -35.07 11.23 -7.07
C MET A 185 -35.69 12.58 -7.48
N GLU A 186 -35.02 13.34 -8.36
CA GLU A 186 -35.54 14.62 -8.88
C GLU A 186 -36.85 14.43 -9.66
N LYS A 187 -36.98 13.36 -10.43
CA LYS A 187 -38.21 13.01 -11.13
C LYS A 187 -39.35 12.69 -10.16
N SER A 188 -39.08 11.86 -9.16
CA SER A 188 -40.05 11.47 -8.14
C SER A 188 -40.54 12.67 -7.34
N GLN A 189 -39.66 13.60 -6.99
CA GLN A 189 -40.03 14.84 -6.31
C GLN A 189 -40.94 15.72 -7.17
N ARG A 190 -40.63 15.88 -8.47
CA ARG A 190 -41.49 16.64 -9.40
C ARG A 190 -42.88 16.03 -9.53
N GLU A 191 -42.96 14.71 -9.66
CA GLU A 191 -44.25 13.99 -9.74
C GLU A 191 -45.05 14.16 -8.46
N TYR A 192 -44.41 14.14 -7.31
CA TYR A 192 -45.08 14.40 -6.02
C TYR A 192 -45.70 15.80 -5.98
N TYR A 193 -44.92 16.85 -6.33
CA TYR A 193 -45.44 18.23 -6.34
C TYR A 193 -46.56 18.46 -7.37
N LEU A 194 -46.52 17.77 -8.50
CA LEU A 194 -47.58 17.88 -9.54
C LEU A 194 -48.88 17.20 -9.10
N ASN A 195 -48.83 16.18 -8.27
CA ASN A 195 -49.99 15.46 -7.78
C ASN A 195 -50.68 16.14 -6.58
N GLU A 196 -50.01 17.08 -5.93
CA GLU A 196 -50.57 17.87 -4.83
C GLU A 196 -51.31 19.16 -5.28
N GLN A 197 -51.23 19.50 -6.56
CA GLN A 197 -52.00 20.62 -7.16
C GLN A 197 -53.29 20.11 -7.82
#